data_7c9b6915f5b3a790373237ffd1b40e27
#
_entry.id   7c9b6915f5b3a790373237ffd1b40e27
#
_cell.length_a   1.000
_cell.length_b   1.000
_cell.length_c   1.000
_cell.angle_alpha   90.00
_cell.angle_beta   90.00
_cell.angle_gamma   90.00
#
_symmetry.space_group_name_H-M   'P 1'
#
loop_
_entity.id
_entity.type
_entity.pdbx_description
1 polymer ?
#
loop_
_entity_poly.entity_id
_entity_poly.type
_entity_poly.pdbx_seq_one_letter_code
_entity_poly.pdbx_strand_id
1 'polypeptide(L)'
;MLGYTTRHLGRIAGQSVLVKELGAGLRAAGGSGKTQLCAVITASCLSSEAVSQAKPGTSAVNATSCGFPKEFIRGPSCVLDHGVFGEDACFIARYKSTHVAGVADGVGGWRKYGIDPSEFSSRLMKHCADVVKSGDFEPSRPDLIIAKAFTHLSEAPRPIGSSTACVVVVHQNVLYTANLGDSGFLIYRDGKILHKSQEQTHYFNAPFQLTLLPEAIDPIGFIVDSPEKSDMQKIELQSGDVVLLATDGLWDNLPEHLIVEALKEINPDNIQMVCNTIALMARRLSHDEQHKSPFALKAGEHGISTIGGKPDDITLVLLYIN
;
A
#
# COMPACT_ATOMS: atom_id res chain seq x y z
N MET A 1 -25.80 14.09 24.26
CA MET A 1 -26.84 13.07 24.29
C MET A 1 -27.56 13.05 22.97
N LEU A 2 -27.56 11.88 22.34
CA LEU A 2 -28.45 11.48 21.26
C LEU A 2 -28.35 12.20 19.91
N GLY A 3 -27.87 11.44 18.88
CA GLY A 3 -28.46 11.55 17.57
C GLY A 3 -27.51 11.58 16.38
N TYR A 4 -26.49 10.71 16.27
CA TYR A 4 -25.77 10.48 15.00
C TYR A 4 -25.53 8.98 14.77
N THR A 5 -26.62 8.26 14.67
CA THR A 5 -26.59 6.89 14.12
C THR A 5 -27.80 6.77 13.19
N THR A 6 -27.61 6.15 12.05
CA THR A 6 -28.65 5.75 11.07
C THR A 6 -28.99 6.75 9.95
N ARG A 7 -28.04 7.00 9.03
CA ARG A 7 -28.40 7.46 7.67
C ARG A 7 -27.41 7.09 6.55
N HIS A 8 -26.61 6.04 6.64
CA HIS A 8 -25.74 5.60 5.53
C HIS A 8 -25.90 4.14 5.09
N LEU A 9 -26.97 3.45 5.50
CA LEU A 9 -27.26 2.08 5.03
C LEU A 9 -28.33 2.01 3.92
N GLY A 10 -28.64 3.11 3.25
CA GLY A 10 -29.79 3.20 2.34
C GLY A 10 -29.50 3.45 0.86
N ARG A 11 -28.34 3.04 0.32
CA ARG A 11 -28.08 3.21 -1.13
C ARG A 11 -27.28 2.09 -1.80
N ILE A 12 -27.51 0.85 -1.43
CA ILE A 12 -26.97 -0.33 -2.16
C ILE A 12 -28.12 -1.19 -2.70
N ALA A 13 -29.10 -0.58 -3.31
CA ALA A 13 -30.20 -1.29 -3.99
C ALA A 13 -30.38 -0.78 -5.42
N GLY A 14 -29.35 -0.86 -6.26
CA GLY A 14 -29.45 -0.35 -7.62
C GLY A 14 -28.48 -0.91 -8.66
N GLN A 15 -27.59 -1.84 -8.31
CA GLN A 15 -26.60 -2.36 -9.27
C GLN A 15 -26.63 -3.88 -9.49
N SER A 16 -27.72 -4.56 -9.20
CA SER A 16 -27.83 -6.02 -9.40
C SER A 16 -28.16 -6.48 -10.83
N VAL A 17 -28.13 -5.63 -11.84
CA VAL A 17 -28.52 -6.01 -13.22
C VAL A 17 -27.31 -6.22 -14.15
N LEU A 18 -26.12 -5.75 -13.83
CA LEU A 18 -24.96 -5.81 -14.75
C LEU A 18 -24.08 -7.04 -14.61
N VAL A 19 -24.26 -7.86 -13.57
CA VAL A 19 -23.41 -9.04 -13.31
C VAL A 19 -23.91 -10.31 -14.01
N LYS A 20 -25.15 -10.33 -14.52
CA LYS A 20 -25.69 -11.52 -15.20
C LYS A 20 -25.27 -11.68 -16.66
N GLU A 21 -24.77 -10.66 -17.33
CA GLU A 21 -24.36 -10.78 -18.73
C GLU A 21 -22.89 -11.21 -18.95
N LEU A 22 -22.06 -11.19 -17.91
CA LEU A 22 -20.67 -11.65 -18.01
C LEU A 22 -20.47 -13.17 -17.81
N GLY A 23 -21.50 -13.89 -17.39
CA GLY A 23 -21.49 -15.35 -17.24
C GLY A 23 -21.85 -16.14 -18.49
N ALA A 24 -22.47 -15.54 -19.49
CA ALA A 24 -22.99 -16.24 -20.67
C ALA A 24 -22.05 -16.19 -21.89
N GLY A 25 -21.04 -15.33 -21.90
CA GLY A 25 -20.11 -15.14 -23.03
C GLY A 25 -18.90 -16.10 -23.07
N LEU A 26 -18.72 -16.97 -22.09
CA LEU A 26 -17.52 -17.81 -21.97
C LEU A 26 -17.71 -19.27 -22.38
N ARG A 27 -18.83 -19.63 -22.98
CA ARG A 27 -19.12 -21.04 -23.41
C ARG A 27 -19.11 -21.31 -24.91
N ALA A 28 -18.78 -20.36 -25.75
CA ALA A 28 -18.76 -20.55 -27.20
C ALA A 28 -17.53 -19.98 -27.86
N ALA A 29 -16.35 -20.54 -27.56
CA ALA A 29 -15.18 -20.52 -28.42
C ALA A 29 -14.15 -21.56 -27.90
N GLY A 30 -14.39 -22.81 -28.29
CA GLY A 30 -13.35 -23.84 -28.28
C GLY A 30 -12.35 -23.51 -29.38
N GLY A 31 -11.17 -23.02 -28.98
CA GLY A 31 -10.09 -22.70 -29.90
C GLY A 31 -8.85 -22.27 -29.11
N SER A 32 -7.84 -23.12 -29.16
CA SER A 32 -6.45 -22.93 -28.76
C SER A 32 -6.03 -21.46 -28.65
N GLY A 33 -5.83 -20.97 -27.44
CA GLY A 33 -5.40 -19.60 -27.21
C GLY A 33 -4.80 -19.40 -25.82
N LYS A 34 -3.70 -20.11 -25.52
CA LYS A 34 -2.91 -19.91 -24.27
C LYS A 34 -2.00 -18.67 -24.30
N THR A 35 -2.24 -17.70 -25.18
CA THR A 35 -1.23 -16.66 -25.45
C THR A 35 -1.75 -15.22 -25.41
N GLN A 36 -2.87 -14.93 -24.78
CA GLN A 36 -3.41 -13.55 -24.83
C GLN A 36 -3.74 -12.90 -23.47
N LEU A 37 -3.42 -13.55 -22.35
CA LEU A 37 -3.64 -12.95 -21.02
C LEU A 37 -2.36 -12.32 -20.42
N CYS A 38 -1.21 -12.47 -21.09
CA CYS A 38 0.09 -11.96 -20.61
C CYS A 38 0.50 -10.59 -21.16
N ALA A 39 -0.30 -9.97 -22.05
CA ALA A 39 0.15 -8.80 -22.81
C ALA A 39 -0.36 -7.44 -22.29
N VAL A 40 -1.06 -7.39 -21.16
CA VAL A 40 -1.66 -6.13 -20.66
C VAL A 40 -1.00 -5.62 -19.36
N ILE A 41 -0.03 -6.34 -18.80
CA ILE A 41 0.60 -5.98 -17.51
C ILE A 41 2.08 -5.59 -17.68
N THR A 42 2.52 -5.21 -18.84
CA THR A 42 3.88 -4.68 -19.05
C THR A 42 3.82 -3.17 -19.32
N ALA A 43 3.46 -2.40 -18.32
CA ALA A 43 3.83 -0.99 -18.26
C ALA A 43 4.73 -0.80 -17.03
N SER A 44 5.92 -1.18 -17.18
CA SER A 44 7.25 -0.65 -16.84
C SER A 44 7.29 0.46 -15.78
N CYS A 45 7.59 0.09 -14.55
CA CYS A 45 8.61 0.81 -13.82
C CYS A 45 9.98 0.22 -14.23
N LEU A 46 10.44 0.54 -15.42
CA LEU A 46 11.82 0.29 -15.85
C LEU A 46 12.72 1.44 -15.37
N SER A 47 13.12 1.39 -14.11
CA SER A 47 14.47 1.81 -13.78
C SER A 47 15.33 0.55 -13.66
N SER A 48 15.59 -0.07 -14.81
CA SER A 48 16.69 -1.04 -14.94
C SER A 48 18.01 -0.26 -14.88
N GLU A 49 18.44 0.11 -13.70
CA GLU A 49 19.84 0.45 -13.49
C GLU A 49 20.63 -0.86 -13.40
N ALA A 50 21.62 -0.95 -14.27
CA ALA A 50 22.53 -2.07 -14.44
C ALA A 50 23.00 -2.66 -13.11
N VAL A 51 22.96 -3.98 -12.99
CA VAL A 51 23.61 -4.76 -11.94
C VAL A 51 25.10 -4.39 -11.90
N SER A 52 25.44 -3.46 -11.03
CA SER A 52 26.81 -3.18 -10.64
C SER A 52 27.24 -4.29 -9.70
N GLN A 53 28.34 -4.98 -10.01
CA GLN A 53 28.93 -6.02 -9.19
C GLN A 53 29.09 -5.54 -7.74
N ALA A 54 28.31 -6.13 -6.83
CA ALA A 54 28.33 -5.81 -5.42
C ALA A 54 29.64 -6.28 -4.78
N LYS A 55 30.25 -5.43 -3.96
CA LYS A 55 31.34 -5.82 -3.08
C LYS A 55 30.86 -6.85 -2.06
N PRO A 56 31.69 -7.85 -1.65
CA PRO A 56 31.30 -8.83 -0.63
C PRO A 56 30.89 -8.10 0.66
N GLY A 57 29.64 -8.31 1.10
CA GLY A 57 29.10 -7.78 2.38
C GLY A 57 27.89 -6.84 2.26
N THR A 58 27.43 -6.51 1.06
CA THR A 58 26.16 -5.76 0.88
C THR A 58 25.16 -6.63 0.16
N SER A 59 24.05 -6.98 0.82
CA SER A 59 22.95 -7.68 0.17
C SER A 59 22.41 -6.83 -0.98
N ALA A 60 22.35 -7.41 -2.16
CA ALA A 60 21.60 -6.80 -3.24
C ALA A 60 20.11 -6.94 -2.92
N VAL A 61 19.34 -5.90 -3.17
CA VAL A 61 17.87 -5.90 -2.97
C VAL A 61 17.22 -5.72 -4.32
N ASN A 62 16.35 -6.67 -4.70
CA ASN A 62 15.44 -6.50 -5.81
C ASN A 62 14.14 -5.89 -5.28
N ALA A 63 13.66 -4.83 -5.91
CA ALA A 63 12.48 -4.10 -5.47
C ALA A 63 11.51 -3.88 -6.62
N THR A 64 10.23 -3.99 -6.33
CA THR A 64 9.16 -3.71 -7.28
C THR A 64 7.90 -3.22 -6.58
N SER A 65 7.01 -2.58 -7.32
CA SER A 65 5.71 -2.14 -6.83
C SER A 65 4.59 -2.50 -7.81
N CYS A 66 3.39 -2.59 -7.29
CA CYS A 66 2.16 -2.78 -8.05
C CYS A 66 0.97 -2.21 -7.26
N GLY A 67 -0.08 -1.81 -7.96
CA GLY A 67 -1.30 -1.37 -7.31
C GLY A 67 -2.46 -1.21 -8.28
N PHE A 68 -3.63 -0.92 -7.74
CA PHE A 68 -4.87 -0.67 -8.48
C PHE A 68 -5.66 0.42 -7.78
N PRO A 69 -6.05 1.48 -8.50
CA PRO A 69 -7.05 2.41 -7.98
C PRO A 69 -8.38 1.70 -7.72
N LYS A 70 -9.10 2.11 -6.69
CA LYS A 70 -10.43 1.61 -6.31
C LYS A 70 -11.41 1.63 -7.49
N GLU A 71 -11.41 2.71 -8.25
CA GLU A 71 -12.30 2.94 -9.38
C GLU A 71 -11.71 2.50 -10.72
N PHE A 72 -10.86 1.46 -10.72
CA PHE A 72 -10.25 0.97 -11.95
C PHE A 72 -11.33 0.43 -12.92
N ILE A 73 -11.74 1.27 -13.86
CA ILE A 73 -12.60 0.88 -14.99
C ILE A 73 -11.67 0.41 -16.12
N ARG A 74 -11.93 -0.78 -16.68
CA ARG A 74 -11.23 -1.30 -17.86
C ARG A 74 -11.22 -0.26 -18.97
N GLY A 75 -10.08 0.35 -19.22
CA GLY A 75 -9.80 1.20 -20.37
C GLY A 75 -8.46 0.81 -21.00
N PRO A 76 -8.23 1.11 -22.30
CA PRO A 76 -6.94 0.92 -22.92
C PRO A 76 -5.95 1.88 -22.25
N SER A 77 -4.93 1.34 -21.59
CA SER A 77 -3.88 2.07 -20.91
C SER A 77 -4.29 2.89 -19.68
N CYS A 78 -4.56 2.20 -18.57
CA CYS A 78 -4.22 2.80 -17.30
C CYS A 78 -2.67 2.79 -17.24
N VAL A 79 -2.05 3.87 -17.67
CA VAL A 79 -0.65 4.15 -17.34
C VAL A 79 -0.67 4.37 -15.83
N LEU A 80 -0.22 3.38 -15.07
CA LEU A 80 -0.02 3.49 -13.64
C LEU A 80 1.08 4.54 -13.46
N ASP A 81 0.69 5.74 -13.04
CA ASP A 81 1.55 6.90 -13.06
C ASP A 81 2.48 6.85 -11.85
N HIS A 82 3.70 6.32 -12.08
CA HIS A 82 4.88 6.50 -11.21
C HIS A 82 4.68 6.29 -9.69
N GLY A 83 3.93 5.24 -9.29
CA GLY A 83 3.75 4.87 -7.88
C GLY A 83 2.57 5.58 -7.19
N VAL A 84 1.62 6.09 -7.96
CA VAL A 84 0.33 6.59 -7.47
C VAL A 84 -0.79 5.66 -7.95
N PHE A 85 -1.61 5.18 -7.03
CA PHE A 85 -2.69 4.24 -7.30
C PHE A 85 -3.98 4.72 -6.63
N GLY A 86 -4.69 5.66 -7.28
CA GLY A 86 -5.84 6.32 -6.68
C GLY A 86 -5.42 7.33 -5.61
N GLU A 87 -5.89 7.17 -4.39
CA GLU A 87 -5.52 7.99 -3.22
C GLU A 87 -4.23 7.52 -2.55
N ASP A 88 -3.75 6.32 -2.93
CA ASP A 88 -2.51 5.72 -2.45
C ASP A 88 -1.28 6.21 -3.23
N ALA A 89 -0.12 6.14 -2.58
CA ALA A 89 1.16 6.35 -3.21
C ALA A 89 2.25 5.45 -2.62
N CYS A 90 3.29 5.18 -3.42
CA CYS A 90 4.49 4.51 -2.95
C CYS A 90 5.75 5.13 -3.56
N PHE A 91 6.89 4.80 -2.98
CA PHE A 91 8.19 5.07 -3.57
C PHE A 91 9.17 3.93 -3.32
N ILE A 92 10.14 3.80 -4.23
CA ILE A 92 11.35 2.99 -4.08
C ILE A 92 12.52 3.90 -4.41
N ALA A 93 13.49 4.00 -3.50
CA ALA A 93 14.67 4.83 -3.67
C ALA A 93 15.92 4.11 -3.14
N ARG A 94 17.07 4.51 -3.66
CA ARG A 94 18.37 3.98 -3.24
C ARG A 94 19.34 5.13 -3.04
N TYR A 95 20.14 5.03 -1.98
CA TYR A 95 21.30 5.88 -1.78
C TYR A 95 22.50 5.02 -1.39
N LYS A 96 23.54 4.97 -2.24
CA LYS A 96 24.69 4.06 -2.10
C LYS A 96 24.23 2.59 -1.98
N SER A 97 24.52 1.94 -0.86
CA SER A 97 24.11 0.56 -0.54
C SER A 97 22.83 0.46 0.27
N THR A 98 22.15 1.58 0.54
CA THR A 98 20.92 1.63 1.31
C THR A 98 19.72 1.66 0.39
N HIS A 99 18.78 0.74 0.59
CA HIS A 99 17.51 0.69 -0.13
C HIS A 99 16.38 1.17 0.78
N VAL A 100 15.51 1.99 0.25
CA VAL A 100 14.38 2.56 1.00
C VAL A 100 13.12 2.42 0.16
N ALA A 101 12.05 2.00 0.80
CA ALA A 101 10.73 1.97 0.19
C ALA A 101 9.68 2.50 1.17
N GLY A 102 8.57 2.97 0.64
CA GLY A 102 7.45 3.40 1.46
C GLY A 102 6.14 3.36 0.71
N VAL A 103 5.05 3.29 1.49
CA VAL A 103 3.68 3.39 1.03
C VAL A 103 2.92 4.39 1.91
N ALA A 104 1.91 5.01 1.34
CA ALA A 104 1.02 5.96 2.01
C ALA A 104 -0.39 5.85 1.44
N ASP A 105 -1.37 5.80 2.31
CA ASP A 105 -2.79 5.81 1.98
C ASP A 105 -3.36 7.19 2.29
N GLY A 106 -3.89 7.86 1.28
CA GLY A 106 -4.54 9.17 1.38
C GLY A 106 -5.96 9.04 1.91
N VAL A 107 -6.25 9.70 3.02
CA VAL A 107 -7.55 9.55 3.70
C VAL A 107 -8.72 10.05 2.85
N GLY A 108 -9.50 9.13 2.28
CA GLY A 108 -10.64 9.40 1.39
C GLY A 108 -11.73 10.29 1.96
N GLY A 109 -11.79 10.43 3.28
CA GLY A 109 -12.74 11.32 3.97
C GLY A 109 -12.67 12.79 3.56
N TRP A 110 -11.58 13.24 3.00
CA TRP A 110 -11.38 14.61 2.51
C TRP A 110 -12.17 14.93 1.24
N ARG A 111 -12.55 13.92 0.45
CA ARG A 111 -13.38 14.11 -0.77
C ARG A 111 -14.70 14.83 -0.50
N LYS A 112 -15.28 14.64 0.68
CA LYS A 112 -16.52 15.33 1.10
C LYS A 112 -16.35 16.85 1.20
N TYR A 113 -15.11 17.33 1.30
CA TYR A 113 -14.76 18.75 1.31
C TYR A 113 -14.22 19.23 -0.05
N GLY A 114 -14.26 18.38 -1.10
CA GLY A 114 -13.74 18.72 -2.42
C GLY A 114 -12.21 18.67 -2.52
N ILE A 115 -11.55 18.03 -1.57
CA ILE A 115 -10.09 17.87 -1.52
C ILE A 115 -9.73 16.49 -2.06
N ASP A 116 -8.73 16.43 -2.95
CA ASP A 116 -8.20 15.19 -3.50
C ASP A 116 -7.14 14.59 -2.55
N PRO A 117 -7.41 13.43 -1.90
CA PRO A 117 -6.47 12.83 -0.98
C PRO A 117 -5.16 12.36 -1.62
N SER A 118 -5.19 12.06 -2.93
CA SER A 118 -4.01 11.61 -3.67
C SER A 118 -2.90 12.66 -3.71
N GLU A 119 -3.25 13.94 -3.63
CA GLU A 119 -2.28 15.02 -3.62
C GLU A 119 -1.40 14.98 -2.37
N PHE A 120 -1.99 14.64 -1.22
CA PHE A 120 -1.24 14.53 0.04
C PHE A 120 -0.31 13.33 0.03
N SER A 121 -0.84 12.12 -0.20
CA SER A 121 -0.07 10.87 -0.18
C SER A 121 1.06 10.85 -1.21
N SER A 122 0.77 11.28 -2.44
CA SER A 122 1.77 11.31 -3.53
C SER A 122 2.90 12.29 -3.26
N ARG A 123 2.59 13.48 -2.76
CA ARG A 123 3.61 14.47 -2.40
C ARG A 123 4.43 14.04 -1.19
N LEU A 124 3.80 13.41 -0.18
CA LEU A 124 4.52 12.86 0.97
C LEU A 124 5.54 11.81 0.52
N MET A 125 5.12 10.82 -0.30
CA MET A 125 6.02 9.78 -0.80
C MET A 125 7.11 10.34 -1.72
N LYS A 126 6.80 11.34 -2.53
CA LYS A 126 7.78 12.06 -3.34
C LYS A 126 8.84 12.74 -2.46
N HIS A 127 8.45 13.46 -1.43
CA HIS A 127 9.39 14.10 -0.52
C HIS A 127 10.23 13.07 0.27
N CYS A 128 9.66 11.93 0.68
CA CYS A 128 10.44 10.83 1.22
C CYS A 128 11.52 10.35 0.24
N ALA A 129 11.16 10.14 -1.01
CA ALA A 129 12.12 9.76 -2.06
C ALA A 129 13.22 10.81 -2.26
N ASP A 130 12.87 12.10 -2.24
CA ASP A 130 13.81 13.20 -2.40
C ASP A 130 14.79 13.30 -1.22
N VAL A 131 14.32 13.13 0.02
CA VAL A 131 15.16 13.02 1.23
C VAL A 131 16.17 11.87 1.11
N VAL A 132 15.72 10.71 0.63
CA VAL A 132 16.61 9.56 0.43
C VAL A 132 17.64 9.83 -0.66
N LYS A 133 17.22 10.36 -1.82
CA LYS A 133 18.12 10.65 -2.95
C LYS A 133 19.17 11.69 -2.63
N SER A 134 18.85 12.67 -1.79
CA SER A 134 19.81 13.68 -1.33
C SER A 134 20.88 13.11 -0.39
N GLY A 135 20.60 11.96 0.25
CA GLY A 135 21.46 11.35 1.26
C GLY A 135 21.35 12.00 2.64
N ASP A 136 20.38 12.90 2.83
CA ASP A 136 20.15 13.59 4.11
C ASP A 136 19.24 12.77 5.04
N PHE A 137 19.66 11.55 5.32
CA PHE A 137 18.94 10.66 6.24
C PHE A 137 19.90 9.73 6.98
N GLU A 138 19.47 9.24 8.12
CA GLU A 138 20.13 8.20 8.89
C GLU A 138 19.39 6.87 8.68
N PRO A 139 20.07 5.79 8.21
CA PRO A 139 19.41 4.50 7.92
C PRO A 139 18.65 3.89 9.10
N SER A 140 19.13 4.13 10.33
CA SER A 140 18.49 3.62 11.56
C SER A 140 17.26 4.43 12.01
N ARG A 141 16.95 5.56 11.34
CA ARG A 141 15.91 6.50 11.71
C ARG A 141 14.95 6.78 10.53
N PRO A 142 14.19 5.79 10.04
CA PRO A 142 13.19 6.00 8.99
C PRO A 142 12.08 6.99 9.40
N ASP A 143 11.79 7.14 10.68
CA ASP A 143 10.90 8.18 11.22
C ASP A 143 11.34 9.59 10.84
N LEU A 144 12.65 9.86 10.81
CA LEU A 144 13.19 11.15 10.38
C LEU A 144 13.03 11.39 8.87
N ILE A 145 12.97 10.34 8.05
CA ILE A 145 12.62 10.48 6.63
C ILE A 145 11.19 11.00 6.52
N ILE A 146 10.24 10.39 7.25
CA ILE A 146 8.84 10.83 7.30
C ILE A 146 8.74 12.26 7.84
N ALA A 147 9.44 12.57 8.94
CA ALA A 147 9.40 13.90 9.56
C ALA A 147 9.91 15.00 8.62
N LYS A 148 11.06 14.78 7.95
CA LYS A 148 11.61 15.72 6.97
C LYS A 148 10.68 15.89 5.78
N ALA A 149 10.14 14.78 5.24
CA ALA A 149 9.19 14.81 4.14
C ALA A 149 7.92 15.59 4.51
N PHE A 150 7.39 15.39 5.71
CA PHE A 150 6.22 16.10 6.21
C PHE A 150 6.51 17.59 6.44
N THR A 151 7.71 17.94 6.91
CA THR A 151 8.15 19.34 7.00
C THR A 151 8.15 20.01 5.64
N HIS A 152 8.77 19.39 4.62
CA HIS A 152 8.76 19.92 3.25
C HIS A 152 7.33 20.01 2.67
N LEU A 153 6.47 19.03 2.99
CA LEU A 153 5.07 19.04 2.57
C LEU A 153 4.30 20.20 3.19
N SER A 154 4.69 20.64 4.38
CA SER A 154 4.07 21.76 5.11
C SER A 154 4.44 23.14 4.55
N GLU A 155 5.44 23.22 3.67
CA GLU A 155 5.84 24.45 3.00
C GLU A 155 4.86 24.78 1.86
N ALA A 156 4.72 26.07 1.56
CA ALA A 156 3.78 26.55 0.52
C ALA A 156 4.29 26.23 -0.91
N PRO A 157 3.42 25.82 -1.84
CA PRO A 157 2.00 25.53 -1.67
C PRO A 157 1.79 24.17 -0.99
N ARG A 158 1.23 24.17 0.21
CA ARG A 158 0.98 22.94 0.98
C ARG A 158 -0.35 22.29 0.57
N PRO A 159 -0.44 20.95 0.46
CA PRO A 159 -1.70 20.28 0.27
C PRO A 159 -2.51 20.33 1.57
N ILE A 160 -3.83 20.31 1.45
CA ILE A 160 -4.73 20.05 2.57
C ILE A 160 -5.12 18.58 2.48
N GLY A 161 -5.15 17.88 3.62
CA GLY A 161 -5.48 16.47 3.64
C GLY A 161 -4.74 15.72 4.74
N SER A 162 -4.79 14.41 4.65
CA SER A 162 -4.07 13.53 5.56
C SER A 162 -3.74 12.20 4.90
N SER A 163 -2.77 11.50 5.45
CA SER A 163 -2.33 10.19 4.96
C SER A 163 -1.66 9.38 6.05
N THR A 164 -1.70 8.06 5.93
CA THR A 164 -0.81 7.14 6.63
C THR A 164 0.60 7.24 6.08
N ALA A 165 1.58 6.61 6.72
CA ALA A 165 2.94 6.50 6.20
C ALA A 165 3.64 5.24 6.76
N CYS A 166 4.09 4.36 5.87
CA CYS A 166 4.96 3.25 6.22
C CYS A 166 6.26 3.36 5.41
N VAL A 167 7.40 3.50 6.07
CA VAL A 167 8.72 3.60 5.43
C VAL A 167 9.64 2.54 6.01
N VAL A 168 10.33 1.81 5.12
CA VAL A 168 11.33 0.82 5.50
C VAL A 168 12.68 1.13 4.86
N VAL A 169 13.74 0.87 5.61
CA VAL A 169 15.13 1.07 5.18
C VAL A 169 15.88 -0.24 5.34
N VAL A 170 16.41 -0.77 4.24
CA VAL A 170 17.33 -1.92 4.25
C VAL A 170 18.75 -1.39 4.16
N HIS A 171 19.52 -1.59 5.23
CA HIS A 171 20.91 -1.20 5.33
C HIS A 171 21.74 -2.26 6.06
N GLN A 172 22.81 -2.79 5.42
CA GLN A 172 23.71 -3.79 6.03
C GLN A 172 22.98 -5.00 6.63
N ASN A 173 22.04 -5.60 5.87
CA ASN A 173 21.22 -6.74 6.29
C ASN A 173 20.32 -6.46 7.51
N VAL A 174 20.05 -5.20 7.79
CA VAL A 174 19.10 -4.79 8.82
C VAL A 174 17.97 -4.02 8.17
N LEU A 175 16.74 -4.38 8.53
CA LEU A 175 15.54 -3.62 8.24
C LEU A 175 15.26 -2.68 9.40
N TYR A 176 15.18 -1.39 9.10
CA TYR A 176 14.64 -0.37 10.00
C TYR A 176 13.31 0.09 9.44
N THR A 177 12.31 0.24 10.29
CA THR A 177 10.96 0.58 9.86
C THR A 177 10.39 1.72 10.67
N ALA A 178 9.52 2.52 10.06
CA ALA A 178 8.64 3.46 10.71
C ALA A 178 7.25 3.32 10.10
N ASN A 179 6.26 2.97 10.93
CA ASN A 179 4.86 2.82 10.52
C ASN A 179 3.97 3.76 11.30
N LEU A 180 3.17 4.56 10.59
CA LEU A 180 2.13 5.44 11.16
C LEU A 180 0.82 5.14 10.45
N GLY A 181 -0.12 4.55 11.17
CA GLY A 181 -1.44 4.19 10.66
C GLY A 181 -1.64 2.70 10.45
N ASP A 182 -2.56 2.35 9.54
CA ASP A 182 -2.99 0.99 9.20
C ASP A 182 -2.42 0.46 7.88
N SER A 183 -1.68 1.27 7.13
CA SER A 183 -0.65 0.76 6.22
C SER A 183 0.40 -0.01 7.02
N GLY A 184 1.17 -0.88 6.36
CA GLY A 184 2.13 -1.66 7.13
C GLY A 184 3.06 -2.51 6.27
N PHE A 185 3.78 -3.40 6.95
CA PHE A 185 4.69 -4.33 6.31
C PHE A 185 4.65 -5.72 6.97
N LEU A 186 5.08 -6.73 6.22
CA LEU A 186 5.40 -8.06 6.75
C LEU A 186 6.76 -8.53 6.21
N ILE A 187 7.37 -9.46 6.94
CA ILE A 187 8.57 -10.18 6.52
C ILE A 187 8.22 -11.65 6.35
N TYR A 188 8.49 -12.19 5.17
CA TYR A 188 8.36 -13.59 4.86
C TYR A 188 9.74 -14.24 4.84
N ARG A 189 9.89 -15.37 5.54
CA ARG A 189 11.11 -16.17 5.61
C ARG A 189 10.75 -17.64 5.70
N ASP A 190 11.40 -18.50 4.91
CA ASP A 190 11.30 -19.96 5.00
C ASP A 190 9.85 -20.49 5.04
N GLY A 191 8.98 -19.99 4.16
CA GLY A 191 7.61 -20.47 4.02
C GLY A 191 6.61 -19.91 5.03
N LYS A 192 6.98 -18.92 5.85
CA LYS A 192 6.12 -18.34 6.88
C LYS A 192 6.32 -16.84 7.06
N ILE A 193 5.33 -16.19 7.66
CA ILE A 193 5.46 -14.81 8.13
C ILE A 193 6.33 -14.81 9.39
N LEU A 194 7.48 -14.17 9.31
CA LEU A 194 8.40 -13.99 10.44
C LEU A 194 7.91 -12.85 11.34
N HIS A 195 7.42 -11.78 10.73
CA HIS A 195 6.99 -10.56 11.41
C HIS A 195 5.94 -9.83 10.58
N LYS A 196 5.03 -9.14 11.25
CA LYS A 196 4.08 -8.20 10.65
C LYS A 196 3.94 -6.98 11.56
N SER A 197 3.92 -5.79 10.98
CA SER A 197 3.65 -4.55 11.70
C SER A 197 2.27 -4.55 12.35
N GLN A 198 2.14 -3.84 13.46
CA GLN A 198 0.84 -3.60 14.09
C GLN A 198 0.20 -2.36 13.48
N GLU A 199 -1.10 -2.42 13.27
CA GLU A 199 -1.88 -1.26 12.86
C GLU A 199 -2.02 -0.27 14.03
N GLN A 200 -1.94 1.01 13.72
CA GLN A 200 -2.19 2.08 14.68
C GLN A 200 -3.50 2.78 14.32
N THR A 201 -4.51 2.59 15.16
CA THR A 201 -5.83 3.20 14.98
C THR A 201 -6.30 3.86 16.27
N HIS A 202 -7.02 4.99 16.16
CA HIS A 202 -7.68 5.65 17.29
C HIS A 202 -8.96 4.91 17.71
N TYR A 203 -9.66 4.40 16.71
CA TYR A 203 -10.83 3.52 16.83
C TYR A 203 -10.97 2.73 15.53
N PHE A 204 -11.88 1.78 15.46
CA PHE A 204 -12.05 0.92 14.28
C PHE A 204 -12.16 1.73 12.99
N ASN A 205 -11.34 1.41 12.00
CA ASN A 205 -11.26 2.06 10.68
C ASN A 205 -10.95 3.57 10.75
N ALA A 206 -10.17 3.99 11.75
CA ALA A 206 -9.69 5.36 11.91
C ALA A 206 -8.19 5.37 12.23
N PRO A 207 -7.33 5.30 11.19
CA PRO A 207 -5.89 5.20 11.38
C PRO A 207 -5.26 6.45 11.98
N PHE A 208 -4.10 6.27 12.59
CA PHE A 208 -3.17 7.36 12.82
C PHE A 208 -2.76 7.95 11.47
N GLN A 209 -2.71 9.26 11.36
CA GLN A 209 -2.50 9.95 10.10
C GLN A 209 -1.79 11.30 10.25
N LEU A 210 -0.86 11.57 9.37
CA LEU A 210 -0.27 12.89 9.21
C LEU A 210 -1.31 13.80 8.58
N THR A 211 -1.53 14.99 9.14
CA THR A 211 -2.62 15.87 8.69
C THR A 211 -2.15 17.31 8.54
N LEU A 212 -2.53 17.93 7.44
CA LEU A 212 -2.41 19.38 7.22
C LEU A 212 -3.79 19.97 7.02
N LEU A 213 -4.21 20.80 7.98
CA LEU A 213 -5.47 21.51 7.96
C LEU A 213 -5.32 22.87 7.26
N PRO A 214 -6.43 23.46 6.72
CA PRO A 214 -6.46 24.86 6.34
C PRO A 214 -6.07 25.74 7.55
N GLU A 215 -5.35 26.84 7.31
CA GLU A 215 -4.81 27.72 8.37
C GLU A 215 -5.86 28.29 9.33
N ALA A 216 -7.10 28.45 8.85
CA ALA A 216 -8.21 29.01 9.64
C ALA A 216 -9.03 27.96 10.38
N ILE A 217 -8.69 26.66 10.28
CA ILE A 217 -9.46 25.58 10.90
C ILE A 217 -8.84 25.17 12.23
N ASP A 218 -9.65 25.16 13.28
CA ASP A 218 -9.27 24.59 14.58
C ASP A 218 -9.11 23.06 14.44
N PRO A 219 -8.01 22.47 14.93
CA PRO A 219 -7.80 21.03 14.91
C PRO A 219 -8.86 20.21 15.69
N ILE A 220 -9.68 20.84 16.51
CA ILE A 220 -10.70 20.13 17.30
C ILE A 220 -11.65 19.35 16.40
N GLY A 221 -11.72 18.03 16.63
CA GLY A 221 -12.56 17.12 15.87
C GLY A 221 -11.90 16.49 14.64
N PHE A 222 -10.64 16.84 14.36
CA PHE A 222 -9.83 16.15 13.35
C PHE A 222 -8.81 15.23 14.03
N ILE A 223 -8.49 14.12 13.35
CA ILE A 223 -7.34 13.29 13.71
C ILE A 223 -6.10 13.98 13.17
N VAL A 224 -5.16 14.29 14.05
CA VAL A 224 -3.90 14.95 13.72
C VAL A 224 -2.81 14.25 14.51
N ASP A 225 -2.03 13.41 13.82
CA ASP A 225 -0.89 12.74 14.41
C ASP A 225 0.41 13.33 13.88
N SER A 226 1.49 13.07 14.59
CA SER A 226 2.82 13.56 14.23
C SER A 226 3.76 12.41 13.89
N PRO A 227 4.82 12.64 13.09
CA PRO A 227 5.77 11.61 12.69
C PRO A 227 6.41 10.85 13.86
N GLU A 228 6.53 11.49 15.03
CA GLU A 228 7.12 10.91 16.26
C GLU A 228 6.27 9.78 16.83
N LYS A 229 5.00 9.64 16.42
CA LYS A 229 4.12 8.53 16.81
C LYS A 229 4.35 7.28 15.99
N SER A 230 5.23 7.31 15.00
CA SER A 230 5.54 6.13 14.19
C SER A 230 6.06 4.99 15.06
N ASP A 231 5.52 3.79 14.87
CA ASP A 231 6.07 2.56 15.44
C ASP A 231 7.38 2.23 14.74
N MET A 232 8.45 2.12 15.54
CA MET A 232 9.81 1.92 15.07
C MET A 232 10.30 0.53 15.39
N GLN A 233 10.81 -0.19 14.36
CA GLN A 233 11.36 -1.52 14.58
C GLN A 233 12.71 -1.70 13.89
N LYS A 234 13.50 -2.64 14.42
CA LYS A 234 14.78 -3.08 13.87
C LYS A 234 14.81 -4.60 13.81
N ILE A 235 15.00 -5.15 12.61
CA ILE A 235 14.92 -6.60 12.36
C ILE A 235 16.11 -7.01 11.50
N GLU A 236 16.80 -8.09 11.90
CA GLU A 236 17.89 -8.66 11.11
C GLU A 236 17.34 -9.46 9.93
N LEU A 237 17.80 -9.14 8.73
CA LEU A 237 17.44 -9.80 7.49
C LEU A 237 18.46 -10.86 7.10
N GLN A 238 17.99 -11.85 6.36
CA GLN A 238 18.80 -12.91 5.75
C GLN A 238 18.55 -12.95 4.24
N SER A 239 19.48 -13.52 3.50
CA SER A 239 19.27 -13.82 2.08
C SER A 239 18.05 -14.74 1.91
N GLY A 240 17.19 -14.43 0.96
CA GLY A 240 15.90 -15.10 0.73
C GLY A 240 14.72 -14.48 1.45
N ASP A 241 14.93 -13.52 2.36
CA ASP A 241 13.82 -12.79 2.97
C ASP A 241 13.07 -11.95 1.95
N VAL A 242 11.78 -11.81 2.17
CA VAL A 242 10.93 -10.88 1.41
C VAL A 242 10.26 -9.91 2.38
N VAL A 243 10.38 -8.63 2.09
CA VAL A 243 9.64 -7.58 2.80
C VAL A 243 8.52 -7.11 1.89
N LEU A 244 7.27 -7.27 2.33
CA LEU A 244 6.08 -6.77 1.65
C LEU A 244 5.55 -5.57 2.44
N LEU A 245 5.50 -4.40 1.81
CA LEU A 245 4.78 -3.22 2.29
C LEU A 245 3.46 -3.12 1.55
N ALA A 246 2.41 -2.68 2.23
CA ALA A 246 1.15 -2.39 1.56
C ALA A 246 0.27 -1.40 2.35
N THR A 247 -0.70 -0.81 1.64
CA THR A 247 -1.82 -0.06 2.19
C THR A 247 -2.92 -1.01 2.68
N ASP A 248 -3.93 -0.48 3.37
CA ASP A 248 -5.03 -1.25 3.95
C ASP A 248 -5.85 -2.02 2.90
N GLY A 249 -5.93 -1.53 1.66
CA GLY A 249 -6.59 -2.25 0.57
C GLY A 249 -6.04 -3.67 0.33
N LEU A 250 -4.79 -3.95 0.70
CA LEU A 250 -4.27 -5.31 0.76
C LEU A 250 -4.68 -6.00 2.07
N TRP A 251 -4.38 -5.41 3.22
CA TRP A 251 -4.52 -6.05 4.53
C TRP A 251 -5.96 -6.34 4.90
N ASP A 252 -6.88 -5.49 4.49
CA ASP A 252 -8.32 -5.62 4.70
C ASP A 252 -8.98 -6.71 3.84
N ASN A 253 -8.32 -7.10 2.73
CA ASN A 253 -8.93 -8.00 1.75
C ASN A 253 -8.23 -9.33 1.59
N LEU A 254 -6.92 -9.42 1.75
CA LEU A 254 -6.17 -10.63 1.46
C LEU A 254 -5.73 -11.36 2.74
N PRO A 255 -6.30 -12.54 3.06
CA PRO A 255 -5.88 -13.35 4.21
C PRO A 255 -4.39 -13.73 4.12
N GLU A 256 -3.70 -13.74 5.27
CA GLU A 256 -2.26 -14.00 5.36
C GLU A 256 -1.82 -15.32 4.71
N HIS A 257 -2.63 -16.37 4.83
CA HIS A 257 -2.29 -17.66 4.22
C HIS A 257 -2.21 -17.62 2.70
N LEU A 258 -2.98 -16.73 2.03
CA LEU A 258 -2.90 -16.53 0.60
C LEU A 258 -1.67 -15.69 0.21
N ILE A 259 -1.25 -14.76 1.06
CA ILE A 259 0.03 -14.04 0.89
C ILE A 259 1.19 -15.02 0.97
N VAL A 260 1.21 -15.86 2.00
CA VAL A 260 2.22 -16.92 2.17
C VAL A 260 2.27 -17.84 0.95
N GLU A 261 1.11 -18.27 0.44
CA GLU A 261 1.05 -19.14 -0.74
C GLU A 261 1.62 -18.46 -1.98
N ALA A 262 1.31 -17.18 -2.19
CA ALA A 262 1.84 -16.41 -3.33
C ALA A 262 3.36 -16.19 -3.26
N LEU A 263 3.92 -16.12 -2.05
CA LEU A 263 5.35 -15.89 -1.83
C LEU A 263 6.21 -17.16 -1.85
N LYS A 264 5.62 -18.35 -1.88
CA LYS A 264 6.39 -19.63 -1.79
C LYS A 264 7.49 -19.79 -2.86
N GLU A 265 7.18 -19.41 -4.08
CA GLU A 265 8.07 -19.62 -5.22
C GLU A 265 8.74 -18.32 -5.68
N ILE A 266 8.77 -17.30 -4.79
CA ILE A 266 9.35 -15.99 -5.13
C ILE A 266 10.88 -16.11 -5.28
N ASN A 267 11.40 -15.42 -6.26
CA ASN A 267 12.82 -15.28 -6.49
C ASN A 267 13.11 -13.94 -7.24
N PRO A 268 14.37 -13.53 -7.40
CA PRO A 268 14.71 -12.27 -8.07
C PRO A 268 14.13 -12.09 -9.47
N ASP A 269 13.95 -13.19 -10.23
CA ASP A 269 13.51 -13.12 -11.61
C ASP A 269 11.99 -12.98 -11.75
N ASN A 270 11.22 -13.43 -10.75
CA ASN A 270 9.75 -13.44 -10.81
C ASN A 270 9.09 -12.46 -9.84
N ILE A 271 9.84 -11.64 -9.11
CA ILE A 271 9.33 -10.74 -8.07
C ILE A 271 8.17 -9.83 -8.58
N GLN A 272 8.27 -9.30 -9.80
CA GLN A 272 7.21 -8.48 -10.39
C GLN A 272 5.93 -9.29 -10.65
N MET A 273 6.07 -10.53 -11.13
CA MET A 273 4.93 -11.41 -11.37
C MET A 273 4.21 -11.75 -10.05
N VAL A 274 4.96 -12.04 -9.00
CA VAL A 274 4.42 -12.33 -7.67
C VAL A 274 3.74 -11.10 -7.10
N CYS A 275 4.36 -9.92 -7.20
CA CYS A 275 3.78 -8.64 -6.79
C CYS A 275 2.43 -8.40 -7.47
N ASN A 276 2.37 -8.55 -8.78
CA ASN A 276 1.15 -8.41 -9.57
C ASN A 276 0.08 -9.44 -9.15
N THR A 277 0.49 -10.68 -8.85
CA THR A 277 -0.43 -11.74 -8.43
C THR A 277 -1.09 -11.39 -7.09
N ILE A 278 -0.31 -10.94 -6.11
CA ILE A 278 -0.82 -10.52 -4.80
C ILE A 278 -1.81 -9.36 -4.95
N ALA A 279 -1.46 -8.32 -5.73
CA ALA A 279 -2.35 -7.18 -5.96
C ALA A 279 -3.66 -7.59 -6.65
N LEU A 280 -3.60 -8.48 -7.65
CA LEU A 280 -4.79 -8.98 -8.35
C LEU A 280 -5.69 -9.84 -7.45
N MET A 281 -5.10 -10.64 -6.56
CA MET A 281 -5.85 -11.42 -5.57
C MET A 281 -6.59 -10.49 -4.61
N ALA A 282 -5.92 -9.49 -4.05
CA ALA A 282 -6.53 -8.51 -3.17
C ALA A 282 -7.67 -7.78 -3.88
N ARG A 283 -7.44 -7.30 -5.12
CA ARG A 283 -8.48 -6.64 -5.90
C ARG A 283 -9.69 -7.54 -6.18
N ARG A 284 -9.48 -8.80 -6.50
CA ARG A 284 -10.58 -9.73 -6.73
C ARG A 284 -11.41 -9.92 -5.47
N LEU A 285 -10.74 -10.11 -4.33
CA LEU A 285 -11.40 -10.35 -3.05
C LEU A 285 -12.07 -9.09 -2.50
N SER A 286 -11.53 -7.89 -2.79
CA SER A 286 -12.15 -6.64 -2.35
C SER A 286 -13.54 -6.41 -2.96
N HIS A 287 -13.83 -7.01 -4.12
CA HIS A 287 -15.13 -6.92 -4.81
C HIS A 287 -16.01 -8.16 -4.64
N ASP A 288 -15.58 -9.15 -3.86
CA ASP A 288 -16.36 -10.34 -3.58
C ASP A 288 -17.30 -10.09 -2.39
N GLU A 289 -18.60 -9.97 -2.66
CA GLU A 289 -19.64 -9.70 -1.67
C GLU A 289 -19.82 -10.84 -0.65
N GLN A 290 -19.29 -12.05 -0.93
CA GLN A 290 -19.38 -13.21 -0.05
C GLN A 290 -18.05 -13.49 0.68
N HIS A 291 -17.01 -12.71 0.41
CA HIS A 291 -15.71 -12.91 1.01
C HIS A 291 -15.77 -12.65 2.53
N LYS A 292 -15.22 -13.58 3.31
CA LYS A 292 -14.96 -13.36 4.74
C LYS A 292 -13.61 -12.64 4.87
N SER A 293 -13.61 -11.37 4.52
CA SER A 293 -12.40 -10.57 4.50
C SER A 293 -11.82 -10.35 5.91
N PRO A 294 -10.50 -10.13 6.02
CA PRO A 294 -9.90 -9.70 7.28
C PRO A 294 -10.61 -8.47 7.89
N PHE A 295 -11.02 -7.51 7.04
CA PHE A 295 -11.82 -6.37 7.47
C PHE A 295 -13.16 -6.78 8.09
N ALA A 296 -13.92 -7.67 7.44
CA ALA A 296 -15.21 -8.12 7.95
C ALA A 296 -15.08 -8.88 9.27
N LEU A 297 -14.01 -9.68 9.44
CA LEU A 297 -13.70 -10.36 10.69
C LEU A 297 -13.40 -9.36 11.81
N LYS A 298 -12.52 -8.39 11.54
CA LYS A 298 -12.16 -7.34 12.48
C LYS A 298 -13.37 -6.45 12.85
N ALA A 299 -14.23 -6.10 11.89
CA ALA A 299 -15.48 -5.38 12.14
C ALA A 299 -16.38 -6.14 13.12
N GLY A 300 -16.45 -7.50 12.98
CA GLY A 300 -17.20 -8.36 13.91
C GLY A 300 -16.70 -8.30 15.34
N GLU A 301 -15.40 -8.17 15.57
CA GLU A 301 -14.80 -7.98 16.91
C GLU A 301 -15.25 -6.67 17.56
N HIS A 302 -15.56 -5.66 16.74
CA HIS A 302 -16.10 -4.37 17.17
C HIS A 302 -17.65 -4.31 17.18
N GLY A 303 -18.33 -5.46 17.03
CA GLY A 303 -19.79 -5.55 17.03
C GLY A 303 -20.47 -5.03 15.76
N ILE A 304 -19.71 -4.85 14.67
CA ILE A 304 -20.22 -4.42 13.36
C ILE A 304 -20.40 -5.66 12.49
N SER A 305 -21.65 -5.98 12.16
CA SER A 305 -21.97 -7.09 11.28
C SER A 305 -21.82 -6.67 9.83
N THR A 306 -20.78 -7.17 9.17
CA THR A 306 -20.55 -6.97 7.73
C THR A 306 -19.98 -8.24 7.11
N ILE A 307 -20.14 -8.39 5.81
CA ILE A 307 -19.58 -9.48 4.98
C ILE A 307 -19.16 -8.89 3.64
N GLY A 308 -18.24 -9.54 2.99
CA GLY A 308 -17.68 -9.12 1.71
C GLY A 308 -16.28 -8.52 1.86
N GLY A 309 -15.67 -8.24 0.73
CA GLY A 309 -14.46 -7.44 0.67
C GLY A 309 -14.74 -5.96 0.93
N LYS A 310 -13.67 -5.21 1.20
CA LYS A 310 -13.68 -3.74 1.31
C LYS A 310 -13.04 -3.16 0.04
N PRO A 311 -13.83 -2.71 -0.98
CA PRO A 311 -13.25 -2.07 -2.16
C PRO A 311 -12.47 -0.82 -1.77
N ASP A 312 -11.16 -0.84 -2.08
CA ASP A 312 -10.25 0.26 -1.79
C ASP A 312 -9.14 0.36 -2.84
N ASP A 313 -8.37 1.45 -2.79
CA ASP A 313 -7.11 1.54 -3.49
C ASP A 313 -6.16 0.46 -2.95
N ILE A 314 -5.35 -0.14 -3.80
CA ILE A 314 -4.44 -1.21 -3.43
C ILE A 314 -3.04 -0.82 -3.88
N THR A 315 -2.13 -0.70 -2.94
CA THR A 315 -0.73 -0.41 -3.23
C THR A 315 0.18 -1.35 -2.46
N LEU A 316 1.14 -1.94 -3.15
CA LEU A 316 2.14 -2.78 -2.51
C LEU A 316 3.54 -2.62 -3.13
N VAL A 317 4.53 -2.83 -2.29
CA VAL A 317 5.95 -2.88 -2.65
C VAL A 317 6.54 -4.18 -2.12
N LEU A 318 7.28 -4.91 -2.96
CA LEU A 318 8.06 -6.07 -2.58
C LEU A 318 9.56 -5.76 -2.64
N LEU A 319 10.28 -6.16 -1.59
CA LEU A 319 11.75 -6.17 -1.54
C LEU A 319 12.20 -7.61 -1.33
N TYR A 320 13.01 -8.15 -2.23
CA TYR A 320 13.66 -9.46 -2.10
C TYR A 320 15.12 -9.26 -1.73
N ILE A 321 15.59 -9.90 -0.66
CA ILE A 321 16.95 -9.80 -0.13
C ILE A 321 17.80 -10.91 -0.72
N ASN A 322 18.84 -10.56 -1.50
CA ASN A 322 19.75 -11.53 -2.15
C ASN A 322 20.87 -11.97 -1.22
#